data_45f65b6422fc4ccb5b9d48062af4dd9b
#
_entry.id   45f65b6422fc4ccb5b9d48062af4dd9b
#
_cell.length_a   1.000
_cell.length_b   1.000
_cell.length_c   1.000
_cell.angle_alpha   90.00
_cell.angle_beta   90.00
_cell.angle_gamma   90.00
#
_symmetry.space_group_name_H-M   'P 1'
#
loop_
_entity.id
_entity.type
_entity.pdbx_description
1 polymer ?
#
loop_
_entity_poly.entity_id
_entity_poly.type
_entity_poly.pdbx_seq_one_letter_code
_entity_poly.pdbx_strand_id
1 'polypeptide(L)'
;MSTTDLSTRQAFITGLRDLADYLDRHPTVAIPAHGTEILLSAASADDCGCVQVDRFARQLGVPVENSLAYDGHYRAARSFGPVGYRMVAISDRAMARYHAHDSYHGCVTPDTWT
;
A
#
# COMPACT_ATOMS: atom_id res chain seq x y z
N MET A 1 -10.47 -19.73 3.32
CA MET A 1 -9.78 -18.52 3.15
C MET A 1 -8.50 -18.41 3.99
N SER A 2 -8.61 -18.63 5.24
CA SER A 2 -7.49 -18.46 6.14
C SER A 2 -6.34 -19.41 5.87
N THR A 3 -6.62 -20.62 5.40
CA THR A 3 -5.56 -21.58 5.12
C THR A 3 -4.65 -21.10 4.00
N THR A 4 -5.27 -20.63 2.93
CA THR A 4 -4.52 -20.07 1.81
C THR A 4 -3.73 -18.87 2.29
N ASP A 5 -4.35 -18.09 3.16
CA ASP A 5 -3.73 -16.89 3.67
C ASP A 5 -2.50 -17.18 4.50
N LEU A 6 -2.52 -18.29 5.26
CA LEU A 6 -1.35 -18.66 6.06
C LEU A 6 -0.16 -18.99 5.18
N SER A 7 -0.39 -19.72 4.12
CA SER A 7 0.68 -20.09 3.19
C SER A 7 1.20 -18.84 2.48
N THR A 8 0.30 -18.00 1.99
CA THR A 8 0.66 -16.77 1.32
C THR A 8 1.39 -15.83 2.28
N ARG A 9 0.90 -15.75 3.50
CA ARG A 9 1.50 -14.90 4.51
C ARG A 9 2.93 -15.34 4.81
N GLN A 10 3.16 -16.62 4.95
CA GLN A 10 4.48 -17.14 5.24
C GLN A 10 5.45 -16.88 4.09
N ALA A 11 4.98 -17.04 2.86
CA ALA A 11 5.78 -16.75 1.69
C ALA A 11 6.17 -15.27 1.63
N PHE A 12 5.23 -14.39 1.97
CA PHE A 12 5.50 -12.96 1.99
C PHE A 12 6.57 -12.61 3.02
N ILE A 13 6.42 -13.15 4.22
CA ILE A 13 7.38 -12.89 5.29
C ILE A 13 8.77 -13.41 4.92
N THR A 14 8.82 -14.60 4.36
CA THR A 14 10.09 -15.19 3.93
C THR A 14 10.73 -14.33 2.85
N GLY A 15 9.93 -13.86 1.90
CA GLY A 15 10.44 -12.98 0.85
C GLY A 15 11.04 -11.70 1.39
N LEU A 16 10.39 -11.11 2.40
CA LEU A 16 10.94 -9.90 3.02
C LEU A 16 12.26 -10.17 3.71
N ARG A 17 12.35 -11.30 4.39
CA ARG A 17 13.60 -11.68 5.06
C ARG A 17 14.71 -11.93 4.05
N ASP A 18 14.37 -12.60 2.96
CA ASP A 18 15.34 -12.90 1.90
C ASP A 18 15.85 -11.61 1.27
N LEU A 19 14.96 -10.66 1.03
CA LEU A 19 15.36 -9.38 0.47
C LEU A 19 16.29 -8.65 1.42
N ALA A 20 15.96 -8.62 2.70
CA ALA A 20 16.78 -7.96 3.70
C ALA A 20 18.18 -8.59 3.76
N ASP A 21 18.23 -9.91 3.74
CA ASP A 21 19.51 -10.63 3.76
C ASP A 21 20.32 -10.34 2.51
N TYR A 22 19.66 -10.31 1.38
CA TYR A 22 20.34 -10.04 0.12
C TYR A 22 20.99 -8.66 0.13
N LEU A 23 20.22 -7.66 0.57
CA LEU A 23 20.76 -6.29 0.63
C LEU A 23 21.90 -6.18 1.63
N ASP A 24 21.79 -6.92 2.72
CA ASP A 24 22.85 -6.92 3.73
C ASP A 24 24.14 -7.49 3.20
N ARG A 25 24.05 -8.52 2.38
CA ARG A 25 25.22 -9.16 1.81
C ARG A 25 25.75 -8.49 0.55
N HIS A 26 24.98 -7.58 -0.02
CA HIS A 26 25.35 -6.89 -1.25
C HIS A 26 25.25 -5.38 -1.06
N PRO A 27 26.17 -4.79 -0.29
CA PRO A 27 26.03 -3.39 0.12
C PRO A 27 26.09 -2.39 -1.02
N THR A 28 26.46 -2.82 -2.22
CA THR A 28 26.49 -1.92 -3.36
C THR A 28 25.17 -1.87 -4.13
N VAL A 29 24.22 -2.74 -3.77
CA VAL A 29 22.90 -2.68 -4.38
C VAL A 29 22.15 -1.48 -3.83
N ALA A 30 21.56 -0.69 -4.72
CA ALA A 30 20.88 0.54 -4.32
C ALA A 30 19.63 0.24 -3.49
N ILE A 31 19.36 1.10 -2.54
CA ILE A 31 18.14 1.05 -1.73
C ILE A 31 17.39 2.37 -1.91
N PRO A 32 16.09 2.42 -1.55
CA PRO A 32 15.35 3.69 -1.65
C PRO A 32 15.95 4.72 -0.72
N ALA A 33 16.37 5.85 -1.27
CA ALA A 33 17.07 6.89 -0.49
C ALA A 33 16.19 7.51 0.59
N HIS A 34 14.90 7.61 0.34
CA HIS A 34 13.96 8.25 1.27
C HIS A 34 12.99 7.26 1.91
N GLY A 35 13.38 5.99 1.90
CA GLY A 35 12.52 4.95 2.44
C GLY A 35 11.53 4.45 1.42
N THR A 36 10.70 3.54 1.84
CA THR A 36 9.71 2.95 0.95
C THR A 36 8.47 2.57 1.73
N GLU A 37 7.39 2.32 1.00
CA GLU A 37 6.12 1.96 1.62
C GLU A 37 5.54 0.75 0.92
N ILE A 38 5.08 -0.21 1.72
CA ILE A 38 4.32 -1.33 1.20
C ILE A 38 2.86 -0.96 1.36
N LEU A 39 2.15 -0.89 0.25
CA LEU A 39 0.78 -0.39 0.22
C LEU A 39 -0.21 -1.52 -0.01
N LEU A 40 -1.22 -1.59 0.87
CA LEU A 40 -2.34 -2.49 0.68
C LEU A 40 -3.57 -1.68 0.32
N SER A 41 -4.30 -2.14 -0.67
CA SER A 41 -5.54 -1.50 -1.08
C SER A 41 -6.71 -2.21 -0.42
N ALA A 42 -7.49 -1.47 0.34
CA ALA A 42 -8.71 -1.99 0.90
C ALA A 42 -9.83 -1.87 -0.13
N ALA A 43 -11.01 -2.41 0.19
CA ALA A 43 -12.18 -2.19 -0.63
C ALA A 43 -12.50 -0.70 -0.66
N SER A 44 -13.43 -0.31 -1.55
CA SER A 44 -13.83 1.08 -1.66
C SER A 44 -14.24 1.64 -0.28
N ALA A 45 -13.91 2.90 -0.03
CA ALA A 45 -14.31 3.56 1.21
C ALA A 45 -15.84 3.68 1.31
N ASP A 46 -16.54 3.61 0.19
CA ASP A 46 -18.00 3.65 0.16
C ASP A 46 -18.62 2.27 0.38
N ASP A 47 -17.79 1.26 0.56
CA ASP A 47 -18.22 -0.09 0.85
C ASP A 47 -17.67 -0.48 2.22
N CYS A 48 -16.94 -1.57 2.32
CA CYS A 48 -16.39 -2.02 3.61
C CYS A 48 -14.95 -1.61 3.83
N GLY A 49 -14.42 -0.78 2.95
CA GLY A 49 -13.01 -0.40 3.03
C GLY A 49 -12.62 0.28 4.33
N CYS A 50 -13.48 1.15 4.84
CA CYS A 50 -13.17 1.84 6.09
C CYS A 50 -13.09 0.87 7.26
N VAL A 51 -13.95 -0.15 7.26
CA VAL A 51 -13.91 -1.18 8.30
C VAL A 51 -12.61 -1.97 8.22
N GLN A 52 -12.17 -2.26 7.02
CA GLN A 52 -10.91 -2.97 6.82
C GLN A 52 -9.73 -2.15 7.34
N VAL A 53 -9.72 -0.86 7.05
CA VAL A 53 -8.67 0.04 7.54
C VAL A 53 -8.71 0.16 9.06
N ASP A 54 -9.91 0.26 9.63
CA ASP A 54 -10.06 0.32 11.09
C ASP A 54 -9.47 -0.91 11.76
N ARG A 55 -9.73 -2.08 11.20
CA ARG A 55 -9.19 -3.32 11.74
C ARG A 55 -7.67 -3.34 11.63
N PHE A 56 -7.17 -2.94 10.48
CA PHE A 56 -5.74 -2.87 10.24
C PHE A 56 -5.06 -1.94 11.25
N ALA A 57 -5.66 -0.77 11.46
CA ALA A 57 -5.12 0.22 12.40
C ALA A 57 -5.07 -0.35 13.82
N ARG A 58 -6.12 -1.05 14.23
CA ARG A 58 -6.15 -1.64 15.56
C ARG A 58 -5.08 -2.71 15.71
N GLN A 59 -4.89 -3.51 14.68
CA GLN A 59 -3.89 -4.58 14.72
C GLN A 59 -2.47 -4.01 14.80
N LEU A 60 -2.25 -2.85 14.20
CA LEU A 60 -0.93 -2.21 14.23
C LEU A 60 -0.76 -1.24 15.39
N GLY A 61 -1.83 -0.93 16.10
CA GLY A 61 -1.78 0.01 17.20
C GLY A 61 -1.52 1.44 16.76
N VAL A 62 -2.10 1.84 15.63
CA VAL A 62 -1.93 3.19 15.09
C VAL A 62 -3.29 3.84 14.87
N PRO A 63 -3.35 5.18 14.81
CA PRO A 63 -4.59 5.88 14.53
C PRO A 63 -4.94 5.80 13.05
N VAL A 64 -6.21 6.04 12.75
CA VAL A 64 -6.67 6.15 11.38
C VAL A 64 -6.61 7.62 10.95
N GLU A 65 -6.21 7.83 9.71
CA GLU A 65 -6.20 9.14 9.09
C GLU A 65 -7.39 9.23 8.16
N ASN A 66 -8.35 10.06 8.50
CA ASN A 66 -9.57 10.22 7.70
C ASN A 66 -9.51 11.52 6.92
N SER A 67 -9.25 11.43 5.64
CA SER A 67 -9.26 12.60 4.76
C SER A 67 -10.26 12.43 3.64
N LEU A 68 -11.35 11.68 3.90
CA LEU A 68 -12.39 11.45 2.91
C LEU A 68 -12.97 12.74 2.36
N ALA A 69 -13.10 13.76 3.21
CA ALA A 69 -13.67 15.03 2.81
C ALA A 69 -12.76 15.80 1.85
N TYR A 70 -11.48 15.51 1.86
CA TYR A 70 -10.52 16.22 1.01
C TYR A 70 -10.19 15.43 -0.23
N ASP A 71 -9.48 14.34 -0.06
CA ASP A 71 -8.97 13.57 -1.19
C ASP A 71 -9.64 12.21 -1.34
N GLY A 72 -10.62 11.91 -0.49
CA GLY A 72 -11.35 10.66 -0.57
C GLY A 72 -10.57 9.47 -0.04
N HIS A 73 -9.60 9.69 0.83
CA HIS A 73 -8.76 8.64 1.39
C HIS A 73 -9.05 8.39 2.86
N TYR A 74 -8.99 7.13 3.23
CA TYR A 74 -9.13 6.68 4.61
C TYR A 74 -8.04 5.66 4.82
N ARG A 75 -7.08 5.97 5.68
CA ARG A 75 -5.85 5.17 5.71
C ARG A 75 -5.26 5.05 7.10
N ALA A 76 -4.39 4.04 7.23
CA ALA A 76 -3.61 3.84 8.44
C ALA A 76 -2.25 3.30 8.04
N ALA A 77 -1.21 3.67 8.76
CA ALA A 77 0.14 3.25 8.44
C ALA A 77 0.97 3.13 9.70
N ARG A 78 1.93 2.23 9.64
CA ARG A 78 2.94 2.12 10.69
C ARG A 78 4.30 2.06 10.03
N SER A 79 5.26 2.78 10.61
CA SER A 79 6.63 2.83 10.11
C SER A 79 7.52 1.89 10.89
N PHE A 80 8.41 1.22 10.17
CA PHE A 80 9.46 0.41 10.75
C PHE A 80 10.77 1.00 10.25
N GLY A 81 11.22 2.05 10.92
CA GLY A 81 12.31 2.84 10.40
C GLY A 81 11.89 3.49 9.08
N PRO A 82 12.69 3.37 8.03
CA PRO A 82 12.35 3.95 6.73
C PRO A 82 11.37 3.11 5.92
N VAL A 83 10.89 1.99 6.46
CA VAL A 83 9.93 1.14 5.74
C VAL A 83 8.56 1.34 6.36
N GLY A 84 7.59 1.75 5.54
CA GLY A 84 6.23 1.95 5.99
C GLY A 84 5.33 0.82 5.52
N TYR A 85 4.27 0.57 6.29
CA TYR A 85 3.28 -0.44 5.96
C TYR A 85 1.92 0.23 6.09
N ARG A 86 1.21 0.37 4.98
CA ARG A 86 0.01 1.21 4.92
C ARG A 86 -1.15 0.50 4.25
N MET A 87 -2.35 0.74 4.76
CA MET A 87 -3.57 0.33 4.08
C MET A 87 -4.42 1.56 3.80
N VAL A 88 -5.00 1.64 2.61
CA VAL A 88 -5.82 2.77 2.21
C VAL A 88 -7.12 2.29 1.58
N ALA A 89 -8.20 2.96 1.93
CA ALA A 89 -9.49 2.81 1.28
C ALA A 89 -9.80 4.14 0.59
N ILE A 90 -10.20 4.07 -0.66
CA ILE A 90 -10.44 5.27 -1.47
C ILE A 90 -11.91 5.28 -1.86
N SER A 91 -12.54 6.47 -1.78
CA SER A 91 -13.95 6.59 -2.14
C SER A 91 -14.12 6.37 -3.64
N ASP A 92 -15.31 5.93 -4.05
CA ASP A 92 -15.61 5.70 -5.46
C ASP A 92 -15.41 6.97 -6.28
N ARG A 93 -15.79 8.09 -5.71
CA ARG A 93 -15.65 9.38 -6.37
C ARG A 93 -14.19 9.73 -6.61
N ALA A 94 -13.36 9.54 -5.60
CA ALA A 94 -11.93 9.80 -5.73
C ALA A 94 -11.29 8.84 -6.71
N MET A 95 -11.70 7.58 -6.67
CA MET A 95 -11.16 6.57 -7.58
C MET A 95 -11.53 6.89 -9.02
N ALA A 96 -12.75 7.38 -9.25
CA ALA A 96 -13.16 7.77 -10.59
C ALA A 96 -12.29 8.89 -11.14
N ARG A 97 -12.00 9.88 -10.30
CA ARG A 97 -11.12 10.97 -10.71
C ARG A 97 -9.71 10.48 -11.00
N TYR A 98 -9.25 9.57 -10.19
CA TYR A 98 -7.93 8.99 -10.34
C TYR A 98 -7.81 8.23 -11.65
N HIS A 99 -8.82 7.42 -11.95
CA HIS A 99 -8.83 6.65 -13.19
C HIS A 99 -8.90 7.53 -14.42
N ALA A 100 -9.68 8.59 -14.35
CA ALA A 100 -9.77 9.53 -15.46
C ALA A 100 -8.44 10.17 -15.74
N HIS A 101 -7.75 10.59 -14.69
CA HIS A 101 -6.43 11.18 -14.82
C HIS A 101 -5.43 10.18 -15.39
N ASP A 102 -5.51 8.96 -14.91
CA ASP A 102 -4.62 7.88 -15.34
C ASP A 102 -4.82 7.59 -16.83
N SER A 103 -6.07 7.52 -17.26
CA SER A 103 -6.39 7.31 -18.68
C SER A 103 -5.79 8.39 -19.55
N TYR A 104 -5.92 9.61 -19.11
CA TYR A 104 -5.39 10.74 -19.84
C TYR A 104 -3.88 10.63 -19.96
N HIS A 105 -3.23 10.29 -18.89
CA HIS A 105 -1.79 10.08 -18.88
C HIS A 105 -1.38 9.01 -19.86
N GLY A 106 -2.11 7.92 -19.88
CA GLY A 106 -1.82 6.82 -20.77
C GLY A 106 -1.89 7.25 -22.24
N CYS A 107 -2.79 8.16 -22.55
CA CYS A 107 -2.91 8.67 -23.92
C CYS A 107 -1.75 9.55 -24.29
N VAL A 108 -1.17 10.21 -23.33
CA VAL A 108 -0.11 11.19 -23.61
C VAL A 108 1.25 10.54 -23.77
N THR A 109 1.52 9.50 -22.99
CA THR A 109 2.86 8.95 -22.95
C THR A 109 2.91 7.44 -23.14
N PRO A 110 2.23 6.91 -24.15
CA PRO A 110 2.24 5.46 -24.31
C PRO A 110 3.61 4.91 -24.70
N ASP A 111 4.39 5.68 -25.38
CA ASP A 111 5.66 5.20 -25.93
C ASP A 111 6.81 5.23 -24.97
N THR A 112 6.66 5.96 -23.90
CA THR A 112 7.76 6.09 -22.97
C THR A 112 8.02 4.81 -22.19
N TRP A 113 7.10 3.88 -22.24
CA TRP A 113 7.22 2.65 -21.49
C TRP A 113 7.98 1.56 -22.21
N THR A 114 8.21 1.73 -23.44
CA THR A 114 8.98 0.74 -24.21
C THR A 114 10.46 1.03 -24.15
#